data_56fad706b567253549ab4eaac5066b79
#
_entry.id   56fad706b567253549ab4eaac5066b79
#
_cell.length_a   1.000
_cell.length_b   1.000
_cell.length_c   1.000
_cell.angle_alpha   90.00
_cell.angle_beta   90.00
_cell.angle_gamma   90.00
#
_symmetry.space_group_name_H-M   'P 1'
#
loop_
_entity.id
_entity.type
_entity.pdbx_description
1 polymer ?
#
loop_
_entity_poly.entity_id
_entity_poly.type
_entity_poly.pdbx_seq_one_letter_code
_entity_poly.pdbx_strand_id
1 'polypeptide(L)'
;MAFIKNIINHTKRLLLLITILSFTALSITGCNPSNFKSNATQQVPQLVTSILSDPKTFNYALSSESPNIFGYTYEGLLSQNPLTGELEPNLAESWEVSEDKLKITFTLKDNLKWSDGQPLTVDDVVFTYNDIYLNEAIPTDVRDILRIGKNRQLPTVKKVDNRRVEFSVPEPFRPFLQNAGAAILPAHVLRESVKTKDQDGKPKFLTMWGVDTPPEQIIVNGPYKLERYDTSQRIIFRRNPYYWRKDAQGKPQPYIERIVWQIVESTDTALLQFRSGGLDSVGVTPDYFSLLKVQEKQGNFKIYNGGPSSSTSFLVFNLNKGKRNGKPLVEPIKSLWFNSVEFRQAIAYAIDRQTMINNTFRGLGQTQDSPISVQSPYFLSPEKGLKVYNYNPEKAKELLLKAGFKYNAQNQLEDAQGNRVRFALLTNAGNKIREAMGSQIKQDLSKIGIQVDFTPLAWNTFLDKLSNTLDWDASLLGLTGGLEPNDGANVWSPQGGLHMFNQKPQPGQKPIEGWEVAPWEAQINQLYIQGAQEFNEGKVKEIYAESQRLTQEYLPFIYLVNSYSLVALRNRFEGIKFSALGGPFWNIHEIKITN
;
A
#
# COMPACT_ATOMS: atom_id res chain seq x y z
N MET A 1 -41.20 69.64 -21.60
CA MET A 1 -41.03 68.27 -21.07
C MET A 1 -39.65 67.68 -21.34
N ALA A 2 -38.91 68.05 -22.37
CA ALA A 2 -37.56 67.50 -22.67
C ALA A 2 -36.45 67.96 -21.72
N PHE A 3 -36.57 69.21 -21.17
CA PHE A 3 -35.52 69.78 -20.27
C PHE A 3 -35.48 69.12 -18.87
N ILE A 4 -36.62 68.71 -18.36
CA ILE A 4 -36.74 68.05 -17.03
C ILE A 4 -36.21 66.59 -17.10
N LYS A 5 -36.39 65.88 -18.24
CA LYS A 5 -35.84 64.52 -18.45
C LYS A 5 -34.31 64.50 -18.49
N ASN A 6 -33.68 65.55 -19.02
CA ASN A 6 -32.23 65.65 -19.09
C ASN A 6 -31.59 65.89 -17.70
N ILE A 7 -32.22 66.70 -16.86
CA ILE A 7 -31.74 66.97 -15.47
C ILE A 7 -31.85 65.69 -14.60
N ILE A 8 -32.92 64.92 -14.73
CA ILE A 8 -33.11 63.68 -13.98
C ILE A 8 -32.11 62.60 -14.41
N ASN A 9 -31.75 62.54 -15.70
CA ASN A 9 -30.73 61.60 -16.18
C ASN A 9 -29.29 61.99 -15.75
N HIS A 10 -28.99 63.28 -15.68
CA HIS A 10 -27.70 63.75 -15.16
C HIS A 10 -27.55 63.52 -13.65
N THR A 11 -28.58 63.74 -12.86
CA THR A 11 -28.55 63.44 -11.41
C THR A 11 -28.47 61.94 -11.11
N LYS A 12 -29.14 61.08 -11.88
CA LYS A 12 -29.00 59.62 -11.76
C LYS A 12 -27.60 59.12 -12.12
N ARG A 13 -26.98 59.69 -13.15
CA ARG A 13 -25.59 59.34 -13.53
C ARG A 13 -24.57 59.84 -12.50
N LEU A 14 -24.79 61.01 -11.91
CA LEU A 14 -23.91 61.55 -10.85
C LEU A 14 -24.05 60.73 -9.53
N LEU A 15 -25.24 60.32 -9.16
CA LEU A 15 -25.47 59.42 -8.02
C LEU A 15 -24.86 58.03 -8.24
N LEU A 16 -24.94 57.48 -9.45
CA LEU A 16 -24.33 56.20 -9.79
C LEU A 16 -22.78 56.27 -9.75
N LEU A 17 -22.20 57.37 -10.21
CA LEU A 17 -20.75 57.60 -10.12
C LEU A 17 -20.26 57.80 -8.67
N ILE A 18 -21.03 58.49 -7.82
CA ILE A 18 -20.70 58.66 -6.39
C ILE A 18 -20.80 57.31 -5.64
N THR A 19 -21.79 56.46 -5.95
CA THR A 19 -21.92 55.12 -5.36
C THR A 19 -20.80 54.18 -5.82
N ILE A 20 -20.35 54.26 -7.07
CA ILE A 20 -19.21 53.46 -7.56
C ILE A 20 -17.89 53.93 -6.95
N LEU A 21 -17.68 55.25 -6.79
CA LEU A 21 -16.50 55.79 -6.12
C LEU A 21 -16.46 55.47 -4.61
N SER A 22 -17.61 55.45 -3.91
CA SER A 22 -17.66 55.05 -2.51
C SER A 22 -17.43 53.55 -2.31
N PHE A 23 -17.85 52.69 -3.25
CA PHE A 23 -17.54 51.24 -3.20
C PHE A 23 -16.06 50.95 -3.49
N THR A 24 -15.41 51.70 -4.38
CA THR A 24 -13.98 51.56 -4.63
C THR A 24 -13.10 52.12 -3.51
N ALA A 25 -13.54 53.18 -2.82
CA ALA A 25 -12.83 53.73 -1.67
C ALA A 25 -12.92 52.86 -0.41
N LEU A 26 -14.01 52.09 -0.21
CA LEU A 26 -14.11 51.12 0.87
C LEU A 26 -13.26 49.82 0.61
N SER A 27 -12.95 49.51 -0.65
CA SER A 27 -12.12 48.33 -1.00
C SER A 27 -10.62 48.56 -0.80
N ILE A 28 -10.17 49.82 -0.66
CA ILE A 28 -8.70 50.15 -0.55
C ILE A 28 -8.26 50.27 0.92
N THR A 29 -9.21 50.42 1.87
CA THR A 29 -8.85 50.53 3.30
C THR A 29 -8.83 49.20 4.06
N GLY A 30 -9.13 48.09 3.39
CA GLY A 30 -9.27 46.75 4.01
C GLY A 30 -8.02 45.88 4.06
N CYS A 31 -6.92 46.25 3.42
CA CYS A 31 -5.69 45.45 3.44
C CYS A 31 -4.48 46.27 3.88
N ASN A 32 -4.39 46.53 5.19
CA ASN A 32 -3.15 46.97 5.78
C ASN A 32 -2.40 45.73 6.27
N PRO A 33 -1.32 45.27 5.57
CA PRO A 33 -0.60 44.04 5.93
C PRO A 33 0.19 44.17 7.25
N SER A 34 0.18 45.36 7.88
CA SER A 34 0.92 45.60 9.11
C SER A 34 0.21 45.18 10.41
N ASN A 35 -1.08 44.77 10.37
CA ASN A 35 -1.78 44.34 11.57
C ASN A 35 -1.92 42.83 11.77
N PHE A 36 -1.36 42.02 10.85
CA PHE A 36 -1.03 40.62 11.14
C PHE A 36 0.36 40.50 11.75
N LYS A 37 0.65 41.25 12.80
CA LYS A 37 1.59 40.77 13.79
C LYS A 37 0.86 39.61 14.48
N SER A 38 1.00 38.39 13.92
CA SER A 38 0.84 37.18 14.70
C SER A 38 1.69 37.42 15.95
N ASN A 39 1.07 37.40 17.12
CA ASN A 39 1.80 37.17 18.34
C ASN A 39 2.78 36.05 18.00
N ALA A 40 4.09 36.28 18.12
CA ALA A 40 5.13 35.30 17.99
C ALA A 40 4.98 34.33 19.17
N THR A 41 3.89 33.57 19.19
CA THR A 41 3.86 32.27 19.86
C THR A 41 5.03 31.52 19.24
N GLN A 42 6.00 31.19 20.06
CA GLN A 42 7.14 30.34 19.67
C GLN A 42 6.61 29.28 18.71
N GLN A 43 7.01 29.35 17.43
CA GLN A 43 6.55 28.37 16.45
C GLN A 43 7.08 27.03 16.94
N VAL A 44 6.18 26.19 17.44
CA VAL A 44 6.50 24.85 17.89
C VAL A 44 7.15 24.12 16.72
N PRO A 45 8.34 23.50 16.91
CA PRO A 45 8.96 22.71 15.85
C PRO A 45 7.99 21.67 15.31
N GLN A 46 7.60 21.81 14.04
CA GLN A 46 6.59 20.94 13.43
C GLN A 46 6.99 20.48 12.04
N LEU A 47 6.53 19.27 11.69
CA LEU A 47 6.53 18.71 10.35
C LEU A 47 5.14 18.88 9.75
N VAL A 48 5.04 19.48 8.56
CA VAL A 48 3.77 19.63 7.83
C VAL A 48 3.82 18.79 6.55
N THR A 49 2.91 17.84 6.43
CA THR A 49 2.77 17.00 5.23
C THR A 49 1.29 16.90 4.84
N SER A 50 0.95 16.14 3.81
CA SER A 50 -0.42 15.95 3.38
C SER A 50 -0.82 14.49 3.26
N ILE A 51 -2.12 14.25 3.39
CA ILE A 51 -2.82 13.00 3.09
C ILE A 51 -3.99 13.27 2.15
N LEU A 52 -4.44 12.24 1.42
CA LEU A 52 -5.46 12.41 0.38
C LEU A 52 -6.90 12.38 0.90
N SER A 53 -7.14 11.85 2.09
CA SER A 53 -8.50 11.66 2.63
C SER A 53 -8.52 11.69 4.15
N ASP A 54 -9.69 11.90 4.70
CA ASP A 54 -9.96 11.77 6.12
C ASP A 54 -9.76 10.33 6.62
N PRO A 55 -9.35 10.13 7.90
CA PRO A 55 -9.41 8.82 8.53
C PRO A 55 -10.88 8.41 8.71
N LYS A 56 -11.14 7.11 8.61
CA LYS A 56 -12.49 6.55 8.88
C LYS A 56 -12.69 6.22 10.35
N THR A 57 -11.61 5.98 11.07
CA THR A 57 -11.61 5.63 12.49
C THR A 57 -10.23 5.92 13.11
N PHE A 58 -10.20 6.11 14.41
CA PHE A 58 -8.98 6.11 15.24
C PHE A 58 -8.77 4.78 15.98
N ASN A 59 -9.60 3.77 15.72
CA ASN A 59 -9.46 2.43 16.26
C ASN A 59 -8.59 1.58 15.34
N TYR A 60 -7.39 1.25 15.78
CA TYR A 60 -6.44 0.44 15.00
C TYR A 60 -7.03 -0.89 14.54
N ALA A 61 -7.71 -1.61 15.45
CA ALA A 61 -8.22 -2.95 15.15
C ALA A 61 -9.33 -2.98 14.10
N LEU A 62 -10.03 -1.86 13.89
CA LEU A 62 -11.16 -1.71 12.98
C LEU A 62 -10.80 -0.96 11.69
N SER A 63 -9.53 -0.52 11.58
CA SER A 63 -9.08 0.27 10.42
C SER A 63 -8.71 -0.67 9.27
N SER A 64 -9.38 -0.53 8.13
CA SER A 64 -9.07 -1.28 6.91
C SER A 64 -8.58 -0.38 5.76
N GLU A 65 -9.30 0.68 5.42
CA GLU A 65 -9.00 1.56 4.29
C GLU A 65 -8.88 3.02 4.75
N SER A 66 -7.85 3.34 5.51
CA SER A 66 -7.66 4.66 6.08
C SER A 66 -6.21 5.12 5.88
N PRO A 67 -5.93 6.43 5.83
CA PRO A 67 -4.57 6.92 5.97
C PRO A 67 -3.89 6.29 7.18
N ASN A 68 -2.67 5.80 7.02
CA ASN A 68 -1.97 5.10 8.08
C ASN A 68 -1.47 6.07 9.17
N ILE A 69 -2.40 6.54 10.00
CA ILE A 69 -2.10 7.35 11.19
C ILE A 69 -1.41 6.53 12.28
N PHE A 70 -1.55 5.22 12.24
CA PHE A 70 -1.17 4.30 13.30
C PHE A 70 0.34 4.08 13.38
N GLY A 71 1.08 4.28 12.29
CA GLY A 71 2.53 4.23 12.28
C GLY A 71 3.21 5.27 13.19
N TYR A 72 2.48 6.32 13.60
CA TYR A 72 2.97 7.31 14.57
C TYR A 72 2.41 7.12 15.97
N THR A 73 1.30 6.41 16.11
CA THR A 73 0.56 6.35 17.37
C THR A 73 0.69 5.01 18.09
N TYR A 74 1.01 3.93 17.38
CA TYR A 74 1.14 2.62 17.99
C TYR A 74 2.42 1.91 17.59
N GLU A 75 2.90 1.07 18.53
CA GLU A 75 4.01 0.13 18.33
C GLU A 75 3.57 -1.28 18.76
N GLY A 76 4.20 -2.29 18.13
CA GLY A 76 4.08 -3.71 18.47
C GLY A 76 5.29 -4.24 19.23
N LEU A 77 5.36 -5.56 19.40
CA LEU A 77 6.46 -6.22 20.13
C LEU A 77 7.79 -6.07 19.38
N LEU A 78 7.78 -6.25 18.07
CA LEU A 78 8.92 -6.09 17.17
C LEU A 78 8.61 -5.01 16.12
N SER A 79 9.66 -4.50 15.49
CA SER A 79 9.59 -3.66 14.29
C SER A 79 10.47 -4.24 13.19
N GLN A 80 10.15 -3.96 11.94
CA GLN A 80 11.01 -4.31 10.81
C GLN A 80 11.77 -3.07 10.35
N ASN A 81 13.09 -3.19 10.22
CA ASN A 81 13.90 -2.15 9.61
C ASN A 81 13.61 -2.09 8.10
N PRO A 82 13.06 -1.00 7.56
CA PRO A 82 12.67 -0.96 6.17
C PRO A 82 13.83 -0.78 5.18
N LEU A 83 15.07 -0.63 5.67
CA LEU A 83 16.28 -0.58 4.85
C LEU A 83 16.93 -1.95 4.71
N THR A 84 16.94 -2.76 5.78
CA THR A 84 17.61 -4.07 5.82
C THR A 84 16.64 -5.24 5.72
N GLY A 85 15.35 -5.02 6.05
CA GLY A 85 14.35 -6.08 6.18
C GLY A 85 14.45 -6.87 7.49
N GLU A 86 15.43 -6.58 8.34
CA GLU A 86 15.65 -7.29 9.60
C GLU A 86 14.63 -6.90 10.66
N LEU A 87 14.29 -7.88 11.51
CA LEU A 87 13.45 -7.64 12.67
C LEU A 87 14.30 -7.06 13.82
N GLU A 88 13.78 -6.03 14.44
CA GLU A 88 14.42 -5.30 15.53
C GLU A 88 13.53 -5.32 16.79
N PRO A 89 14.16 -5.34 18.00
CA PRO A 89 13.45 -5.13 19.25
C PRO A 89 12.67 -3.81 19.25
N ASN A 90 11.40 -3.86 19.68
CA ASN A 90 10.58 -2.66 19.82
C ASN A 90 10.01 -2.57 21.26
N LEU A 91 8.73 -2.86 21.52
CA LEU A 91 8.24 -2.98 22.91
C LEU A 91 8.85 -4.20 23.61
N ALA A 92 9.12 -5.30 22.90
CA ALA A 92 9.97 -6.36 23.42
C ALA A 92 11.45 -5.97 23.31
N GLU A 93 12.25 -6.30 24.32
CA GLU A 93 13.71 -6.18 24.29
C GLU A 93 14.39 -7.39 23.64
N SER A 94 13.73 -8.56 23.72
CA SER A 94 14.22 -9.82 23.16
C SER A 94 13.08 -10.80 22.92
N TRP A 95 13.36 -11.83 22.13
CA TRP A 95 12.47 -12.98 21.94
C TRP A 95 13.26 -14.27 21.83
N GLU A 96 12.60 -15.37 22.15
CA GLU A 96 13.15 -16.73 22.08
C GLU A 96 12.16 -17.63 21.34
N VAL A 97 12.67 -18.47 20.45
CA VAL A 97 11.90 -19.50 19.74
C VAL A 97 12.31 -20.85 20.27
N SER A 98 11.34 -21.68 20.71
CA SER A 98 11.60 -23.04 21.21
C SER A 98 12.24 -23.95 20.13
N GLU A 99 12.89 -25.04 20.55
CA GLU A 99 13.55 -25.97 19.62
C GLU A 99 12.59 -26.57 18.58
N ASP A 100 11.35 -26.88 19.02
CA ASP A 100 10.27 -27.40 18.16
C ASP A 100 9.62 -26.33 17.28
N LYS A 101 10.01 -25.05 17.44
CA LYS A 101 9.47 -23.88 16.72
C LYS A 101 7.97 -23.61 16.95
N LEU A 102 7.40 -24.20 17.99
CA LEU A 102 5.97 -24.06 18.30
C LEU A 102 5.69 -23.00 19.36
N LYS A 103 6.70 -22.50 20.06
CA LYS A 103 6.56 -21.47 21.10
C LYS A 103 7.50 -20.31 20.82
N ILE A 104 6.97 -19.11 20.97
CA ILE A 104 7.74 -17.87 20.84
C ILE A 104 7.47 -17.06 22.12
N THR A 105 8.52 -16.80 22.87
CA THR A 105 8.45 -16.03 24.12
C THR A 105 9.08 -14.67 23.92
N PHE A 106 8.30 -13.61 24.12
CA PHE A 106 8.80 -12.23 24.08
C PHE A 106 8.99 -11.69 25.50
N THR A 107 10.11 -10.99 25.72
CA THR A 107 10.40 -10.29 26.98
C THR A 107 10.21 -8.79 26.76
N LEU A 108 9.27 -8.16 27.46
CA LEU A 108 9.01 -6.72 27.36
C LEU A 108 10.14 -5.90 28.00
N LYS A 109 10.38 -4.72 27.46
CA LYS A 109 11.21 -3.67 28.08
C LYS A 109 10.64 -3.25 29.42
N ASP A 110 11.51 -2.77 30.29
CA ASP A 110 11.10 -2.20 31.58
C ASP A 110 10.49 -0.79 31.42
N ASN A 111 9.62 -0.44 32.37
CA ASN A 111 9.07 0.92 32.50
C ASN A 111 8.35 1.48 31.28
N LEU A 112 7.79 0.61 30.44
CA LEU A 112 6.92 1.03 29.33
C LEU A 112 5.66 1.72 29.86
N LYS A 113 5.21 2.77 29.16
CA LYS A 113 4.03 3.55 29.56
C LYS A 113 3.15 3.88 28.36
N TRP A 114 1.88 3.98 28.61
CA TRP A 114 0.89 4.57 27.73
C TRP A 114 0.98 6.11 27.73
N SER A 115 0.32 6.74 26.76
CA SER A 115 0.32 8.21 26.61
C SER A 115 -0.42 8.97 27.73
N ASP A 116 -1.14 8.29 28.59
CA ASP A 116 -1.75 8.80 29.82
C ASP A 116 -0.87 8.58 31.07
N GLY A 117 0.29 7.93 30.89
CA GLY A 117 1.24 7.64 31.96
C GLY A 117 1.03 6.31 32.70
N GLN A 118 -0.05 5.57 32.40
CA GLN A 118 -0.28 4.23 32.95
C GLN A 118 0.77 3.24 32.44
N PRO A 119 1.14 2.23 33.24
CA PRO A 119 2.09 1.21 32.80
C PRO A 119 1.54 0.40 31.62
N LEU A 120 2.40 0.16 30.61
CA LEU A 120 2.17 -0.85 29.57
C LEU A 120 2.83 -2.16 30.02
N THR A 121 2.06 -3.22 30.07
CA THR A 121 2.46 -4.50 30.64
C THR A 121 2.13 -5.70 29.76
N VAL A 122 2.56 -6.89 30.16
CA VAL A 122 2.17 -8.16 29.49
C VAL A 122 0.65 -8.36 29.47
N ASP A 123 -0.09 -7.81 30.43
CA ASP A 123 -1.55 -7.92 30.47
C ASP A 123 -2.22 -7.16 29.30
N ASP A 124 -1.59 -6.08 28.80
CA ASP A 124 -2.03 -5.38 27.60
C ASP A 124 -1.78 -6.23 26.34
N VAL A 125 -0.65 -6.92 26.27
CA VAL A 125 -0.34 -7.82 25.15
C VAL A 125 -1.34 -8.98 25.10
N VAL A 126 -1.55 -9.66 26.24
CA VAL A 126 -2.51 -10.79 26.33
C VAL A 126 -3.92 -10.33 25.97
N PHE A 127 -4.36 -9.17 26.49
CA PHE A 127 -5.65 -8.57 26.16
C PHE A 127 -5.76 -8.27 24.65
N THR A 128 -4.76 -7.62 24.07
CA THR A 128 -4.78 -7.25 22.64
C THR A 128 -4.97 -8.45 21.74
N TYR A 129 -4.21 -9.52 22.02
CA TYR A 129 -4.34 -10.72 21.21
C TYR A 129 -5.62 -11.49 21.54
N ASN A 130 -5.86 -11.89 22.76
CA ASN A 130 -6.98 -12.79 23.09
C ASN A 130 -8.34 -12.12 22.99
N ASP A 131 -8.48 -10.89 23.50
CA ASP A 131 -9.79 -10.23 23.59
C ASP A 131 -10.14 -9.43 22.34
N ILE A 132 -9.11 -9.03 21.50
CA ILE A 132 -9.36 -8.24 20.28
C ILE A 132 -9.02 -9.03 19.02
N TYR A 133 -7.74 -9.37 18.78
CA TYR A 133 -7.33 -9.93 17.48
C TYR A 133 -7.86 -11.35 17.23
N LEU A 134 -7.86 -12.19 18.26
CA LEU A 134 -8.34 -13.59 18.17
C LEU A 134 -9.85 -13.72 18.45
N ASN A 135 -10.50 -12.65 18.89
CA ASN A 135 -11.94 -12.64 19.18
C ASN A 135 -12.76 -12.51 17.89
N GLU A 136 -13.54 -13.53 17.55
CA GLU A 136 -14.34 -13.56 16.34
C GLU A 136 -15.44 -12.49 16.27
N ALA A 137 -15.86 -11.94 17.42
CA ALA A 137 -16.83 -10.85 17.48
C ALA A 137 -16.24 -9.48 17.04
N ILE A 138 -14.91 -9.38 16.89
CA ILE A 138 -14.22 -8.16 16.44
C ILE A 138 -13.78 -8.35 14.98
N PRO A 139 -14.33 -7.60 14.01
CA PRO A 139 -13.94 -7.70 12.61
C PRO A 139 -12.60 -6.96 12.38
N THR A 140 -11.49 -7.68 12.47
CA THR A 140 -10.14 -7.12 12.28
C THR A 140 -9.35 -7.88 11.24
N ASP A 141 -8.67 -7.14 10.34
CA ASP A 141 -7.79 -7.71 9.33
C ASP A 141 -6.53 -8.33 9.95
N VAL A 142 -6.15 -7.89 11.15
CA VAL A 142 -5.01 -8.45 11.88
C VAL A 142 -5.18 -9.96 12.13
N ARG A 143 -6.42 -10.44 12.34
CA ARG A 143 -6.66 -11.90 12.51
C ARG A 143 -6.23 -12.70 11.29
N ASP A 144 -6.40 -12.17 10.10
CA ASP A 144 -6.08 -12.92 8.89
C ASP A 144 -4.59 -13.15 8.72
N ILE A 145 -3.75 -12.20 9.12
CA ILE A 145 -2.29 -12.37 9.11
C ILE A 145 -1.79 -13.29 10.24
N LEU A 146 -2.60 -13.50 11.28
CA LEU A 146 -2.29 -14.43 12.38
C LEU A 146 -2.73 -15.88 12.09
N ARG A 147 -3.44 -16.14 10.99
CA ARG A 147 -3.87 -17.48 10.60
C ARG A 147 -2.70 -18.27 10.00
N ILE A 148 -2.45 -19.44 10.57
CA ILE A 148 -1.27 -20.28 10.33
C ILE A 148 -1.65 -21.57 9.63
N GLY A 149 -0.86 -21.94 8.63
CA GLY A 149 -0.93 -23.21 7.93
C GLY A 149 -2.14 -23.40 7.04
N LYS A 150 -2.23 -24.60 6.49
CA LYS A 150 -3.30 -24.99 5.56
C LYS A 150 -4.70 -24.89 6.19
N ASN A 151 -4.79 -25.19 7.48
CA ASN A 151 -6.05 -25.18 8.22
C ASN A 151 -6.40 -23.80 8.79
N ARG A 152 -5.58 -22.76 8.53
CA ARG A 152 -5.80 -21.38 8.97
C ARG A 152 -6.08 -21.27 10.47
N GLN A 153 -5.37 -22.05 11.28
CA GLN A 153 -5.49 -22.05 12.74
C GLN A 153 -4.89 -20.76 13.33
N LEU A 154 -5.40 -20.37 14.50
CA LEU A 154 -4.93 -19.20 15.21
C LEU A 154 -3.93 -19.59 16.32
N PRO A 155 -2.97 -18.74 16.68
CA PRO A 155 -2.09 -18.96 17.82
C PRO A 155 -2.88 -18.86 19.12
N THR A 156 -2.25 -19.31 20.21
CA THR A 156 -2.71 -19.03 21.57
C THR A 156 -1.69 -18.16 22.29
N VAL A 157 -2.16 -17.31 23.20
CA VAL A 157 -1.31 -16.31 23.88
C VAL A 157 -1.54 -16.40 25.38
N LYS A 158 -0.46 -16.49 26.16
CA LYS A 158 -0.54 -16.53 27.62
C LYS A 158 0.57 -15.71 28.27
N LYS A 159 0.26 -15.15 29.42
CA LYS A 159 1.24 -14.53 30.32
C LYS A 159 2.11 -15.63 30.95
N VAL A 160 3.42 -15.48 30.87
CA VAL A 160 4.37 -16.33 31.57
C VAL A 160 4.69 -15.72 32.96
N ASP A 161 5.03 -14.43 32.97
CA ASP A 161 5.26 -13.63 34.18
C ASP A 161 5.00 -12.14 33.88
N ASN A 162 5.49 -11.25 34.73
CA ASN A 162 5.23 -9.80 34.62
C ASN A 162 5.92 -9.14 33.42
N ARG A 163 6.90 -9.80 32.79
CA ARG A 163 7.63 -9.29 31.62
C ARG A 163 7.54 -10.18 30.40
N ARG A 164 7.19 -11.47 30.58
CA ARG A 164 7.21 -12.44 29.47
C ARG A 164 5.82 -12.88 29.08
N VAL A 165 5.60 -12.89 27.75
CA VAL A 165 4.41 -13.44 27.09
C VAL A 165 4.82 -14.54 26.13
N GLU A 166 4.13 -15.68 26.16
CA GLU A 166 4.35 -16.82 25.28
C GLU A 166 3.21 -16.93 24.26
N PHE A 167 3.58 -17.05 23.00
CA PHE A 167 2.71 -17.43 21.91
C PHE A 167 2.98 -18.88 21.55
N SER A 168 1.92 -19.68 21.46
CA SER A 168 1.99 -21.04 20.92
C SER A 168 1.33 -21.08 19.56
N VAL A 169 2.05 -21.59 18.56
CA VAL A 169 1.60 -21.71 17.18
C VAL A 169 1.30 -23.17 16.83
N PRO A 170 0.30 -23.47 16.00
CA PRO A 170 -0.12 -24.86 15.70
C PRO A 170 0.90 -25.63 14.88
N GLU A 171 1.75 -24.95 14.13
CA GLU A 171 2.86 -25.48 13.37
C GLU A 171 3.98 -24.41 13.27
N PRO A 172 5.23 -24.77 12.96
CA PRO A 172 6.29 -23.80 12.76
C PRO A 172 5.87 -22.74 11.74
N PHE A 173 5.98 -21.45 12.11
CA PHE A 173 5.54 -20.35 11.28
C PHE A 173 6.43 -19.12 11.51
N ARG A 174 7.50 -19.00 10.73
CA ARG A 174 8.51 -17.94 10.83
C ARG A 174 7.91 -16.52 10.64
N PRO A 175 6.95 -16.28 9.72
CA PRO A 175 6.36 -14.95 9.54
C PRO A 175 5.61 -14.42 10.77
N PHE A 176 5.31 -15.28 11.76
CA PHE A 176 4.70 -14.84 13.01
C PHE A 176 5.54 -13.80 13.75
N LEU A 177 6.89 -13.87 13.66
CA LEU A 177 7.78 -12.87 14.24
C LEU A 177 7.52 -11.46 13.67
N GLN A 178 7.28 -11.35 12.37
CA GLN A 178 6.89 -10.08 11.74
C GLN A 178 5.49 -9.65 12.16
N ASN A 179 4.55 -10.59 12.24
CA ASN A 179 3.17 -10.32 12.66
C ASN A 179 3.08 -9.85 14.12
N ALA A 180 4.10 -10.14 14.96
CA ALA A 180 4.25 -9.59 16.30
C ALA A 180 4.52 -8.07 16.32
N GLY A 181 4.74 -7.45 15.16
CA GLY A 181 4.73 -6.00 14.97
C GLY A 181 3.35 -5.35 15.00
N ALA A 182 2.26 -6.13 15.06
CA ALA A 182 0.91 -5.58 15.21
C ALA A 182 0.80 -4.75 16.50
N ALA A 183 0.02 -3.65 16.44
CA ALA A 183 -0.12 -2.70 17.53
C ALA A 183 -0.60 -3.35 18.83
N ILE A 184 -0.01 -2.98 19.95
CA ILE A 184 -0.53 -3.33 21.27
C ILE A 184 -1.51 -2.25 21.71
N LEU A 185 -2.66 -2.64 22.28
CA LEU A 185 -3.78 -1.79 22.63
C LEU A 185 -3.99 -1.74 24.16
N PRO A 186 -4.45 -0.59 24.73
CA PRO A 186 -4.52 -0.40 26.19
C PRO A 186 -5.70 -1.15 26.83
N ALA A 187 -5.38 -2.19 27.59
CA ALA A 187 -6.37 -3.01 28.28
C ALA A 187 -7.19 -2.21 29.31
N HIS A 188 -6.56 -1.26 30.01
CA HIS A 188 -7.21 -0.45 31.05
C HIS A 188 -8.33 0.46 30.49
N VAL A 189 -8.28 0.82 29.19
CA VAL A 189 -9.31 1.63 28.54
C VAL A 189 -10.33 0.78 27.78
N LEU A 190 -9.86 -0.27 27.11
CA LEU A 190 -10.69 -0.97 26.11
C LEU A 190 -11.34 -2.26 26.62
N ARG A 191 -10.85 -2.87 27.70
CA ARG A 191 -11.33 -4.18 28.17
C ARG A 191 -12.82 -4.20 28.45
N GLU A 192 -13.34 -3.17 29.08
CA GLU A 192 -14.77 -3.09 29.41
C GLU A 192 -15.64 -2.96 28.15
N SER A 193 -15.19 -2.21 27.15
CA SER A 193 -15.92 -2.04 25.90
C SER A 193 -16.02 -3.33 25.07
N VAL A 194 -15.04 -4.22 25.17
CA VAL A 194 -15.08 -5.55 24.52
C VAL A 194 -16.11 -6.45 25.17
N LYS A 195 -16.22 -6.40 26.52
CA LYS A 195 -17.15 -7.23 27.29
C LYS A 195 -18.59 -6.73 27.26
N THR A 196 -18.75 -5.40 27.26
CA THR A 196 -20.07 -4.76 27.26
C THR A 196 -20.67 -4.78 25.87
N LYS A 197 -21.93 -5.20 25.77
CA LYS A 197 -22.68 -5.21 24.51
C LYS A 197 -23.58 -3.97 24.39
N ASP A 198 -23.81 -3.55 23.17
CA ASP A 198 -24.80 -2.54 22.79
C ASP A 198 -26.21 -3.15 22.73
N GLN A 199 -27.19 -2.36 22.29
CA GLN A 199 -28.59 -2.78 22.17
C GLN A 199 -28.79 -3.90 21.12
N ASP A 200 -27.89 -3.99 20.13
CA ASP A 200 -27.90 -5.02 19.08
C ASP A 200 -27.14 -6.29 19.48
N GLY A 201 -26.61 -6.35 20.70
CA GLY A 201 -25.82 -7.48 21.21
C GLY A 201 -24.37 -7.52 20.73
N LYS A 202 -23.89 -6.46 20.09
CA LYS A 202 -22.51 -6.32 19.60
C LYS A 202 -21.61 -5.69 20.66
N PRO A 203 -20.29 -6.03 20.68
CA PRO A 203 -19.35 -5.36 21.58
C PRO A 203 -19.33 -3.84 21.38
N LYS A 204 -19.41 -3.05 22.46
CA LYS A 204 -19.27 -1.60 22.39
C LYS A 204 -17.93 -1.16 21.81
N PHE A 205 -16.92 -2.03 21.85
CA PHE A 205 -15.63 -1.82 21.21
C PHE A 205 -15.73 -1.42 19.73
N LEU A 206 -16.76 -1.87 19.02
CA LEU A 206 -16.96 -1.58 17.59
C LEU A 206 -17.25 -0.10 17.29
N THR A 207 -17.65 0.66 18.32
CA THR A 207 -17.90 2.11 18.23
C THR A 207 -16.86 2.95 18.97
N MET A 208 -15.86 2.28 19.61
CA MET A 208 -14.78 2.99 20.30
C MET A 208 -13.84 3.66 19.30
N TRP A 209 -13.41 4.85 19.67
CA TRP A 209 -12.42 5.63 18.94
C TRP A 209 -12.82 5.93 17.48
N GLY A 210 -14.08 6.23 17.27
CA GLY A 210 -14.56 6.84 16.03
C GLY A 210 -13.96 8.23 15.82
N VAL A 211 -14.20 8.82 14.65
CA VAL A 211 -13.64 10.12 14.25
C VAL A 211 -14.10 11.29 15.14
N ASP A 212 -15.21 11.13 15.84
CA ASP A 212 -15.77 12.13 16.77
C ASP A 212 -15.25 11.96 18.21
N THR A 213 -14.39 10.95 18.47
CA THR A 213 -13.83 10.71 19.80
C THR A 213 -12.88 11.85 20.18
N PRO A 214 -13.04 12.46 21.37
CA PRO A 214 -12.10 13.45 21.87
C PRO A 214 -10.66 12.90 21.88
N PRO A 215 -9.65 13.62 21.36
CA PRO A 215 -8.29 13.13 21.22
C PRO A 215 -7.63 12.61 22.50
N GLU A 216 -7.98 13.21 23.64
CA GLU A 216 -7.47 12.83 24.97
C GLU A 216 -7.94 11.45 25.44
N GLN A 217 -9.03 10.92 24.86
CA GLN A 217 -9.55 9.59 25.16
C GLN A 217 -8.86 8.49 24.34
N ILE A 218 -8.09 8.86 23.31
CA ILE A 218 -7.38 7.92 22.45
C ILE A 218 -5.99 7.70 23.03
N ILE A 219 -5.83 6.59 23.74
CA ILE A 219 -4.60 6.24 24.45
C ILE A 219 -3.71 5.40 23.54
N VAL A 220 -2.44 5.78 23.43
CA VAL A 220 -1.47 5.22 22.48
C VAL A 220 -0.13 4.94 23.16
N ASN A 221 0.74 4.15 22.50
CA ASN A 221 2.09 3.82 22.99
C ASN A 221 3.23 4.29 22.07
N GLY A 222 2.90 4.79 20.89
CA GLY A 222 3.87 5.24 19.90
C GLY A 222 4.46 6.63 20.21
N PRO A 223 5.34 7.14 19.31
CA PRO A 223 6.04 8.41 19.50
C PRO A 223 5.14 9.64 19.54
N TYR A 224 3.97 9.56 18.95
CA TYR A 224 3.00 10.66 18.91
C TYR A 224 1.63 10.21 19.35
N LYS A 225 0.84 11.16 19.86
CA LYS A 225 -0.59 11.01 20.17
C LYS A 225 -1.40 12.04 19.40
N LEU A 226 -2.69 11.74 19.17
CA LEU A 226 -3.61 12.70 18.56
C LEU A 226 -3.76 13.93 19.47
N GLU A 227 -3.59 15.12 18.89
CA GLU A 227 -3.85 16.41 19.55
C GLU A 227 -5.17 16.99 19.09
N ARG A 228 -5.43 16.90 17.78
CA ARG A 228 -6.64 17.49 17.18
C ARG A 228 -6.93 16.85 15.83
N TYR A 229 -8.20 16.72 15.52
CA TYR A 229 -8.69 16.40 14.19
C TYR A 229 -9.71 17.44 13.75
N ASP A 230 -9.49 18.08 12.63
CA ASP A 230 -10.41 19.00 11.96
C ASP A 230 -10.84 18.32 10.65
N THR A 231 -12.09 17.84 10.57
CA THR A 231 -12.64 17.10 9.43
C THR A 231 -12.40 17.85 8.12
N SER A 232 -11.95 17.15 7.10
CA SER A 232 -11.62 17.66 5.76
C SER A 232 -10.57 18.78 5.72
N GLN A 233 -9.84 18.99 6.81
CA GLN A 233 -8.81 20.03 6.91
C GLN A 233 -7.46 19.46 7.34
N ARG A 234 -7.38 18.84 8.53
CA ARG A 234 -6.10 18.38 9.07
C ARG A 234 -6.24 17.44 10.26
N ILE A 235 -5.16 16.66 10.47
CA ILE A 235 -4.90 15.90 11.70
C ILE A 235 -3.63 16.48 12.33
N ILE A 236 -3.66 16.73 13.63
CA ILE A 236 -2.50 17.23 14.39
C ILE A 236 -2.11 16.19 15.42
N PHE A 237 -0.86 15.78 15.37
CA PHE A 237 -0.23 14.90 16.35
C PHE A 237 0.75 15.67 17.20
N ARG A 238 0.79 15.36 18.48
CA ARG A 238 1.75 15.90 19.44
C ARG A 238 2.64 14.80 19.98
N ARG A 239 3.88 15.12 20.27
CA ARG A 239 4.83 14.22 20.91
C ARG A 239 4.23 13.57 22.15
N ASN A 240 4.37 12.23 22.26
CA ASN A 240 3.99 11.47 23.45
C ASN A 240 5.06 11.68 24.54
N PRO A 241 4.73 12.30 25.69
CA PRO A 241 5.72 12.60 26.73
C PRO A 241 6.24 11.34 27.44
N TYR A 242 5.54 10.22 27.31
CA TYR A 242 5.88 8.93 27.94
C TYR A 242 6.49 7.95 26.95
N TYR A 243 6.84 8.39 25.73
CA TYR A 243 7.47 7.50 24.76
C TYR A 243 8.82 6.99 25.27
N TRP A 244 9.04 5.70 25.13
CA TRP A 244 10.13 4.98 25.80
C TRP A 244 11.52 5.24 25.21
N ARG A 245 11.62 5.59 23.92
CA ARG A 245 12.92 5.75 23.25
C ARG A 245 13.68 6.97 23.72
N LYS A 246 15.00 6.78 23.89
CA LYS A 246 15.98 7.84 24.16
C LYS A 246 17.14 7.68 23.19
N ASP A 247 17.82 8.77 22.88
CA ASP A 247 19.06 8.71 22.11
C ASP A 247 20.24 8.20 22.96
N ALA A 248 21.42 8.05 22.33
CA ALA A 248 22.64 7.56 22.99
C ALA A 248 23.11 8.48 24.16
N GLN A 249 22.63 9.72 24.22
CA GLN A 249 22.90 10.68 25.28
C GLN A 249 21.81 10.70 26.37
N GLY A 250 20.81 9.79 26.25
CA GLY A 250 19.69 9.69 27.19
C GLY A 250 18.59 10.75 26.99
N LYS A 251 18.65 11.55 25.91
CA LYS A 251 17.64 12.56 25.60
C LYS A 251 16.36 11.88 25.05
N PRO A 252 15.18 12.25 25.58
CA PRO A 252 13.92 11.69 25.09
C PRO A 252 13.67 11.98 23.61
N GLN A 253 13.19 11.00 22.89
CA GLN A 253 12.69 11.07 21.52
C GLN A 253 11.15 11.04 21.52
N PRO A 254 10.48 11.45 20.41
CA PRO A 254 11.00 12.11 19.23
C PRO A 254 11.40 13.56 19.48
N TYR A 255 12.17 14.17 18.57
CA TYR A 255 12.64 15.56 18.71
C TYR A 255 11.66 16.59 18.15
N ILE A 256 10.86 16.21 17.13
CA ILE A 256 9.83 17.07 16.56
C ILE A 256 8.63 17.09 17.50
N GLU A 257 8.19 18.29 17.90
CA GLU A 257 7.11 18.44 18.87
C GLU A 257 5.73 18.14 18.30
N ARG A 258 5.52 18.47 16.99
CA ARG A 258 4.22 18.37 16.35
C ARG A 258 4.33 17.87 14.91
N ILE A 259 3.37 17.05 14.49
CA ILE A 259 3.17 16.68 13.11
C ILE A 259 1.80 17.16 12.69
N VAL A 260 1.71 17.81 11.53
CA VAL A 260 0.45 18.28 10.93
C VAL A 260 0.27 17.56 9.59
N TRP A 261 -0.79 16.79 9.47
CA TRP A 261 -1.24 16.25 8.21
C TRP A 261 -2.38 17.10 7.67
N GLN A 262 -2.15 17.84 6.62
CA GLN A 262 -3.19 18.52 5.88
C GLN A 262 -3.96 17.53 5.00
N ILE A 263 -5.29 17.62 4.97
CA ILE A 263 -6.10 16.81 4.07
C ILE A 263 -6.19 17.55 2.74
N VAL A 264 -5.58 16.99 1.71
CA VAL A 264 -5.46 17.58 0.37
C VAL A 264 -5.79 16.50 -0.65
N GLU A 265 -7.01 16.51 -1.16
CA GLU A 265 -7.55 15.45 -2.02
C GLU A 265 -6.91 15.36 -3.42
N SER A 266 -6.06 16.32 -3.78
CA SER A 266 -5.40 16.39 -5.09
C SER A 266 -3.89 16.45 -4.95
N THR A 267 -3.19 15.56 -5.67
CA THR A 267 -1.71 15.56 -5.75
C THR A 267 -1.17 16.83 -6.39
N ASP A 268 -1.89 17.42 -7.35
CA ASP A 268 -1.52 18.70 -7.98
C ASP A 268 -1.60 19.85 -6.96
N THR A 269 -2.65 19.86 -6.14
CA THR A 269 -2.80 20.85 -5.06
C THR A 269 -1.71 20.69 -4.00
N ALA A 270 -1.38 19.45 -3.60
CA ALA A 270 -0.28 19.18 -2.67
C ALA A 270 1.07 19.66 -3.23
N LEU A 271 1.32 19.46 -4.54
CA LEU A 271 2.50 19.98 -5.23
C LEU A 271 2.56 21.52 -5.16
N LEU A 272 1.46 22.21 -5.43
CA LEU A 272 1.40 23.69 -5.34
C LEU A 272 1.65 24.17 -3.91
N GLN A 273 1.06 23.53 -2.91
CA GLN A 273 1.29 23.84 -1.49
C GLN A 273 2.75 23.58 -1.07
N PHE A 274 3.36 22.49 -1.55
CA PHE A 274 4.77 22.24 -1.33
C PHE A 274 5.62 23.35 -1.96
N ARG A 275 5.40 23.71 -3.21
CA ARG A 275 6.15 24.76 -3.90
C ARG A 275 6.02 26.13 -3.24
N SER A 276 4.85 26.48 -2.69
CA SER A 276 4.62 27.72 -1.95
C SER A 276 5.12 27.71 -0.50
N GLY A 277 5.65 26.58 -0.01
CA GLY A 277 6.18 26.45 1.36
C GLY A 277 5.14 26.03 2.40
N GLY A 278 3.92 25.67 1.99
CA GLY A 278 2.85 25.20 2.88
C GLY A 278 3.04 23.76 3.35
N LEU A 279 3.81 22.95 2.62
CA LEU A 279 4.17 21.58 3.00
C LEU A 279 5.69 21.42 3.09
N ASP A 280 6.13 20.50 3.95
CA ASP A 280 7.54 20.11 4.11
C ASP A 280 7.92 18.94 3.21
N SER A 281 6.96 18.12 2.81
CA SER A 281 7.19 16.99 1.93
C SER A 281 6.08 16.83 0.89
N VAL A 282 6.44 16.28 -0.27
CA VAL A 282 5.50 15.85 -1.30
C VAL A 282 6.05 14.64 -2.05
N GLY A 283 5.20 13.68 -2.38
CA GLY A 283 5.53 12.58 -3.28
C GLY A 283 5.85 13.11 -4.68
N VAL A 284 6.92 12.59 -5.30
CA VAL A 284 7.37 13.02 -6.63
C VAL A 284 6.96 11.97 -7.67
N THR A 285 6.00 12.33 -8.50
CA THR A 285 5.63 11.51 -9.67
C THR A 285 6.59 11.75 -10.84
N PRO A 286 6.65 10.86 -11.84
CA PRO A 286 7.46 11.07 -13.03
C PRO A 286 7.21 12.41 -13.73
N ASP A 287 5.96 12.87 -13.76
CA ASP A 287 5.59 14.13 -14.41
C ASP A 287 6.10 15.36 -13.67
N TYR A 288 6.26 15.28 -12.33
CA TYR A 288 6.72 16.39 -11.49
C TYR A 288 8.23 16.42 -11.29
N PHE A 289 8.92 15.30 -11.56
CA PHE A 289 10.35 15.15 -11.26
C PHE A 289 11.20 16.26 -11.88
N SER A 290 11.09 16.46 -13.19
CA SER A 290 11.90 17.46 -13.89
C SER A 290 11.63 18.89 -13.38
N LEU A 291 10.37 19.23 -13.10
CA LEU A 291 9.98 20.51 -12.53
C LEU A 291 10.62 20.73 -11.16
N LEU A 292 10.50 19.76 -10.26
CA LEU A 292 11.03 19.86 -8.90
C LEU A 292 12.55 19.81 -8.90
N LYS A 293 13.17 19.00 -9.77
CA LYS A 293 14.62 18.82 -9.81
C LYS A 293 15.36 20.14 -10.09
N VAL A 294 14.86 20.94 -11.03
CA VAL A 294 15.47 22.26 -11.31
C VAL A 294 15.22 23.29 -10.21
N GLN A 295 14.23 23.07 -9.35
CA GLN A 295 13.85 23.97 -8.27
C GLN A 295 14.46 23.59 -6.90
N GLU A 296 15.21 22.49 -6.78
CA GLU A 296 15.75 22.01 -5.48
C GLU A 296 16.48 23.11 -4.71
N LYS A 297 17.41 23.80 -5.38
CA LYS A 297 18.25 24.85 -4.74
C LYS A 297 17.41 26.06 -4.33
N GLN A 298 16.60 26.59 -5.25
CA GLN A 298 15.77 27.77 -5.02
C GLN A 298 14.69 27.52 -3.97
N GLY A 299 14.08 26.32 -4.01
CA GLY A 299 13.01 25.92 -3.12
C GLY A 299 13.49 25.39 -1.76
N ASN A 300 14.81 25.34 -1.52
CA ASN A 300 15.42 24.81 -0.30
C ASN A 300 14.89 23.42 0.09
N PHE A 301 14.93 22.49 -0.86
CA PHE A 301 14.54 21.08 -0.67
C PHE A 301 15.45 20.15 -1.46
N LYS A 302 15.36 18.86 -1.18
CA LYS A 302 16.06 17.79 -1.90
C LYS A 302 15.07 16.70 -2.27
N ILE A 303 15.25 16.11 -3.46
CA ILE A 303 14.56 14.89 -3.86
C ILE A 303 15.35 13.69 -3.38
N TYR A 304 14.72 12.86 -2.56
CA TYR A 304 15.25 11.59 -2.08
C TYR A 304 14.69 10.46 -2.93
N ASN A 305 15.54 9.46 -3.20
CA ASN A 305 15.17 8.24 -3.90
C ASN A 305 15.27 7.06 -2.92
N GLY A 306 14.13 6.44 -2.60
CA GLY A 306 14.03 5.27 -1.73
C GLY A 306 14.26 3.95 -2.45
N GLY A 307 14.61 3.99 -3.74
CA GLY A 307 14.76 2.81 -4.58
C GLY A 307 13.46 2.38 -5.26
N PRO A 308 13.47 1.21 -5.91
CA PRO A 308 12.30 0.63 -6.54
C PRO A 308 11.20 0.35 -5.50
N SER A 309 9.95 0.62 -5.87
CA SER A 309 8.79 0.30 -5.04
C SER A 309 8.75 -1.20 -4.73
N SER A 310 8.27 -1.58 -3.54
CA SER A 310 7.96 -2.97 -3.21
C SER A 310 6.69 -3.48 -3.89
N SER A 311 5.87 -2.58 -4.45
CA SER A 311 4.65 -2.93 -5.18
C SER A 311 4.98 -3.63 -6.51
N THR A 312 4.03 -4.45 -6.98
CA THR A 312 4.14 -5.11 -8.27
C THR A 312 3.19 -4.48 -9.30
N SER A 313 3.61 -4.45 -10.57
CA SER A 313 2.75 -4.11 -11.72
C SER A 313 2.82 -5.23 -12.74
N PHE A 314 1.67 -5.72 -13.20
CA PHE A 314 1.64 -6.90 -14.05
C PHE A 314 0.43 -6.93 -14.99
N LEU A 315 0.61 -7.65 -16.09
CA LEU A 315 -0.45 -8.20 -16.92
C LEU A 315 -0.77 -9.61 -16.43
N VAL A 316 -2.05 -9.94 -16.28
CA VAL A 316 -2.54 -11.26 -15.87
C VAL A 316 -3.63 -11.72 -16.82
N PHE A 317 -3.61 -13.00 -17.18
CA PHE A 317 -4.67 -13.68 -17.93
C PHE A 317 -5.57 -14.48 -16.97
N ASN A 318 -6.86 -14.58 -17.30
CA ASN A 318 -7.77 -15.47 -16.60
C ASN A 318 -7.55 -16.92 -17.09
N LEU A 319 -6.88 -17.72 -16.27
CA LEU A 319 -6.56 -19.12 -16.56
C LEU A 319 -7.65 -20.08 -16.10
N ASN A 320 -8.74 -19.57 -15.49
CA ASN A 320 -9.80 -20.40 -14.92
C ASN A 320 -10.54 -21.18 -16.02
N LYS A 321 -10.53 -22.51 -15.93
CA LYS A 321 -11.20 -23.42 -16.87
C LYS A 321 -12.63 -23.75 -16.49
N GLY A 322 -13.08 -23.27 -15.34
CA GLY A 322 -14.36 -23.61 -14.77
C GLY A 322 -15.54 -22.92 -15.42
N LYS A 323 -16.74 -23.34 -15.00
CA LYS A 323 -18.02 -22.81 -15.45
C LYS A 323 -18.84 -22.33 -14.26
N ARG A 324 -19.68 -21.35 -14.49
CA ARG A 324 -20.66 -20.88 -13.51
C ARG A 324 -22.04 -20.86 -14.14
N ASN A 325 -23.02 -21.58 -13.56
CA ASN A 325 -24.36 -21.80 -14.13
C ASN A 325 -24.27 -22.38 -15.57
N GLY A 326 -23.39 -23.35 -15.80
CA GLY A 326 -23.18 -23.98 -17.12
C GLY A 326 -22.44 -23.16 -18.14
N LYS A 327 -22.17 -21.86 -17.88
CA LYS A 327 -21.43 -20.97 -18.79
C LYS A 327 -19.94 -20.93 -18.41
N PRO A 328 -18.99 -21.16 -19.36
CA PRO A 328 -17.57 -20.98 -19.12
C PRO A 328 -17.26 -19.57 -18.63
N LEU A 329 -16.33 -19.44 -17.66
CA LEU A 329 -15.85 -18.14 -17.17
C LEU A 329 -14.98 -17.43 -18.19
N VAL A 330 -14.20 -18.19 -18.96
CA VAL A 330 -13.41 -17.73 -20.09
C VAL A 330 -13.90 -18.46 -21.33
N GLU A 331 -14.02 -17.75 -22.45
CA GLU A 331 -14.38 -18.35 -23.73
C GLU A 331 -13.44 -19.52 -24.06
N PRO A 332 -13.96 -20.71 -24.43
CA PRO A 332 -13.13 -21.93 -24.52
C PRO A 332 -11.90 -21.77 -25.40
N ILE A 333 -12.04 -21.06 -26.51
CA ILE A 333 -10.89 -20.83 -27.42
C ILE A 333 -9.82 -19.94 -26.78
N LYS A 334 -10.20 -18.89 -26.07
CA LYS A 334 -9.28 -18.01 -25.34
C LYS A 334 -8.65 -18.75 -24.15
N SER A 335 -9.41 -19.61 -23.49
CA SER A 335 -8.88 -20.45 -22.40
C SER A 335 -7.76 -21.36 -22.90
N LEU A 336 -7.84 -21.90 -24.11
CA LEU A 336 -6.74 -22.66 -24.72
C LEU A 336 -5.49 -21.79 -24.90
N TRP A 337 -5.62 -20.57 -25.43
CA TRP A 337 -4.49 -19.65 -25.62
C TRP A 337 -3.86 -19.27 -24.28
N PHE A 338 -4.66 -18.81 -23.33
CA PHE A 338 -4.17 -18.29 -22.05
C PHE A 338 -3.50 -19.36 -21.19
N ASN A 339 -3.96 -20.62 -21.28
CA ASN A 339 -3.37 -21.74 -20.57
C ASN A 339 -2.09 -22.29 -21.23
N SER A 340 -1.77 -21.91 -22.49
CA SER A 340 -0.45 -22.22 -23.12
C SER A 340 0.66 -21.39 -22.46
N VAL A 341 1.68 -22.06 -21.96
CA VAL A 341 2.87 -21.42 -21.38
C VAL A 341 3.63 -20.64 -22.45
N GLU A 342 3.75 -21.23 -23.64
CA GLU A 342 4.44 -20.62 -24.79
C GLU A 342 3.73 -19.32 -25.22
N PHE A 343 2.40 -19.28 -25.17
CA PHE A 343 1.64 -18.07 -25.46
C PHE A 343 1.98 -16.97 -24.44
N ARG A 344 1.94 -17.27 -23.14
CA ARG A 344 2.26 -16.28 -22.10
C ARG A 344 3.73 -15.82 -22.18
N GLN A 345 4.68 -16.74 -22.47
CA GLN A 345 6.07 -16.40 -22.69
C GLN A 345 6.27 -15.52 -23.94
N ALA A 346 5.55 -15.78 -25.00
CA ALA A 346 5.57 -14.93 -26.20
C ALA A 346 5.06 -13.50 -25.89
N ILE A 347 3.95 -13.37 -25.15
CA ILE A 347 3.47 -12.07 -24.69
C ILE A 347 4.53 -11.34 -23.84
N ALA A 348 5.22 -12.05 -22.95
CA ALA A 348 6.27 -11.47 -22.11
C ALA A 348 7.47 -10.94 -22.93
N TYR A 349 7.88 -11.64 -23.98
CA TYR A 349 8.92 -11.17 -24.92
C TYR A 349 8.46 -10.03 -25.82
N ALA A 350 7.15 -9.92 -26.11
CA ALA A 350 6.61 -8.91 -27.00
C ALA A 350 6.42 -7.53 -26.36
N ILE A 351 6.43 -7.43 -25.03
CA ILE A 351 6.23 -6.17 -24.30
C ILE A 351 7.55 -5.46 -24.07
N ASP A 352 7.68 -4.23 -24.61
CA ASP A 352 8.87 -3.37 -24.46
C ASP A 352 8.83 -2.60 -23.14
N ARG A 353 9.34 -3.22 -22.08
CA ARG A 353 9.42 -2.60 -20.74
C ARG A 353 10.35 -1.41 -20.70
N GLN A 354 11.42 -1.40 -21.52
CA GLN A 354 12.35 -0.28 -21.54
C GLN A 354 11.71 0.98 -22.13
N THR A 355 10.97 0.84 -23.23
CA THR A 355 10.18 1.94 -23.79
C THR A 355 9.11 2.41 -22.80
N MET A 356 8.49 1.49 -22.05
CA MET A 356 7.54 1.82 -20.98
C MET A 356 8.20 2.65 -19.85
N ILE A 357 9.40 2.27 -19.41
CA ILE A 357 10.19 3.03 -18.43
C ILE A 357 10.49 4.42 -18.96
N ASN A 358 10.95 4.55 -20.20
CA ASN A 358 11.35 5.82 -20.78
C ASN A 358 10.15 6.77 -20.98
N ASN A 359 9.05 6.28 -21.53
CA ASN A 359 7.91 7.10 -21.92
C ASN A 359 6.93 7.37 -20.76
N THR A 360 6.53 6.31 -20.04
CA THR A 360 5.52 6.43 -18.96
C THR A 360 6.17 6.85 -17.65
N PHE A 361 7.35 6.31 -17.33
CA PHE A 361 8.02 6.60 -16.06
C PHE A 361 9.15 7.62 -16.17
N ARG A 362 9.40 8.20 -17.36
CA ARG A 362 10.44 9.23 -17.58
C ARG A 362 11.85 8.77 -17.14
N GLY A 363 12.15 7.49 -17.25
CA GLY A 363 13.40 6.90 -16.75
C GLY A 363 13.41 6.61 -15.23
N LEU A 364 12.31 6.89 -14.52
CA LEU A 364 12.23 6.74 -13.05
C LEU A 364 11.62 5.40 -12.66
N GLY A 365 12.23 4.33 -13.12
CA GLY A 365 11.82 2.95 -12.84
C GLY A 365 12.83 1.96 -13.36
N GLN A 366 12.56 0.71 -13.12
CA GLN A 366 13.32 -0.44 -13.66
C GLN A 366 12.37 -1.56 -14.05
N THR A 367 12.85 -2.51 -14.85
CA THR A 367 12.08 -3.71 -15.18
C THR A 367 11.78 -4.50 -13.92
N GLN A 368 10.59 -5.08 -13.90
CA GLN A 368 10.18 -6.02 -12.86
C GLN A 368 10.13 -7.42 -13.47
N ASP A 369 10.88 -8.36 -12.88
CA ASP A 369 11.01 -9.74 -13.37
C ASP A 369 10.65 -10.78 -12.28
N SER A 370 10.12 -10.36 -11.13
CA SER A 370 9.83 -11.23 -10.00
C SER A 370 8.61 -10.75 -9.21
N PRO A 371 7.85 -11.66 -8.58
CA PRO A 371 6.86 -11.30 -7.58
C PRO A 371 7.47 -10.71 -6.31
N ILE A 372 8.75 -11.01 -6.04
CA ILE A 372 9.48 -10.55 -4.87
C ILE A 372 10.25 -9.28 -5.23
N SER A 373 10.10 -8.24 -4.42
CA SER A 373 10.80 -6.96 -4.60
C SER A 373 12.32 -7.15 -4.64
N VAL A 374 12.98 -6.41 -5.50
CA VAL A 374 14.46 -6.38 -5.57
C VAL A 374 15.11 -5.89 -4.26
N GLN A 375 14.37 -5.23 -3.39
CA GLN A 375 14.82 -4.80 -2.07
C GLN A 375 14.70 -5.92 -1.01
N SER A 376 13.99 -7.00 -1.32
CA SER A 376 13.85 -8.15 -0.42
C SER A 376 15.16 -8.95 -0.35
N PRO A 377 15.58 -9.42 0.84
CA PRO A 377 16.72 -10.31 0.98
C PRO A 377 16.50 -11.69 0.33
N TYR A 378 15.27 -11.99 -0.08
CA TYR A 378 14.84 -13.24 -0.74
C TYR A 378 14.73 -13.10 -2.26
N PHE A 379 15.06 -11.93 -2.83
CA PHE A 379 15.03 -11.72 -4.27
C PHE A 379 16.08 -12.59 -4.98
N LEU A 380 15.64 -13.31 -5.99
CA LEU A 380 16.54 -14.04 -6.90
C LEU A 380 16.90 -13.12 -8.07
N SER A 381 18.16 -12.73 -8.17
CA SER A 381 18.60 -11.88 -9.29
C SER A 381 18.78 -12.68 -10.60
N PRO A 382 18.72 -12.02 -11.77
CA PRO A 382 19.01 -12.65 -13.07
C PRO A 382 20.37 -13.33 -13.11
N GLU A 383 21.41 -12.75 -12.48
CA GLU A 383 22.77 -13.31 -12.42
C GLU A 383 22.82 -14.60 -11.60
N LYS A 384 21.83 -14.82 -10.72
CA LYS A 384 21.66 -16.03 -9.92
C LYS A 384 20.66 -17.02 -10.52
N GLY A 385 20.22 -16.78 -11.77
CA GLY A 385 19.41 -17.70 -12.53
C GLY A 385 17.90 -17.42 -12.56
N LEU A 386 17.46 -16.20 -12.25
CA LEU A 386 16.09 -15.80 -12.55
C LEU A 386 15.94 -15.63 -14.06
N LYS A 387 14.96 -16.32 -14.66
CA LYS A 387 14.61 -16.16 -16.06
C LYS A 387 13.97 -14.80 -16.31
N VAL A 388 14.47 -14.05 -17.29
CA VAL A 388 13.95 -12.74 -17.69
C VAL A 388 13.51 -12.75 -19.14
N TYR A 389 12.55 -11.89 -19.46
CA TYR A 389 11.95 -11.79 -20.79
C TYR A 389 12.24 -10.41 -21.39
N ASN A 390 13.47 -10.22 -21.86
CA ASN A 390 13.85 -9.00 -22.57
C ASN A 390 13.07 -8.85 -23.86
N TYR A 391 12.71 -7.63 -24.24
CA TYR A 391 11.95 -7.33 -25.44
C TYR A 391 12.57 -7.97 -26.68
N ASN A 392 11.86 -8.89 -27.30
CA ASN A 392 12.27 -9.60 -28.50
C ASN A 392 11.03 -10.11 -29.25
N PRO A 393 10.41 -9.25 -30.11
CA PRO A 393 9.21 -9.64 -30.84
C PRO A 393 9.42 -10.80 -31.82
N GLU A 394 10.63 -11.00 -32.35
CA GLU A 394 10.93 -12.14 -33.22
C GLU A 394 10.92 -13.46 -32.42
N LYS A 395 11.49 -13.47 -31.22
CA LYS A 395 11.40 -14.61 -30.31
C LYS A 395 9.96 -14.90 -29.90
N ALA A 396 9.15 -13.86 -29.70
CA ALA A 396 7.72 -14.01 -29.43
C ALA A 396 6.99 -14.71 -30.58
N LYS A 397 7.24 -14.30 -31.83
CA LYS A 397 6.67 -14.94 -33.03
C LYS A 397 7.12 -16.41 -33.15
N GLU A 398 8.41 -16.69 -32.92
CA GLU A 398 8.94 -18.06 -32.94
C GLU A 398 8.19 -18.96 -31.96
N LEU A 399 8.00 -18.50 -30.71
CA LEU A 399 7.27 -19.26 -29.69
C LEU A 399 5.81 -19.49 -30.07
N LEU A 400 5.14 -18.50 -30.64
CA LEU A 400 3.75 -18.65 -31.12
C LEU A 400 3.66 -19.67 -32.26
N LEU A 401 4.55 -19.62 -33.24
CA LEU A 401 4.59 -20.60 -34.32
C LEU A 401 4.83 -22.03 -33.77
N LYS A 402 5.78 -22.17 -32.84
CA LYS A 402 6.05 -23.46 -32.17
C LYS A 402 4.84 -23.97 -31.39
N ALA A 403 4.04 -23.08 -30.80
CA ALA A 403 2.80 -23.41 -30.09
C ALA A 403 1.60 -23.71 -31.03
N GLY A 404 1.82 -23.73 -32.36
CA GLY A 404 0.81 -24.08 -33.35
C GLY A 404 -0.03 -22.91 -33.88
N PHE A 405 0.31 -21.67 -33.50
CA PHE A 405 -0.28 -20.48 -34.12
C PHE A 405 0.29 -20.24 -35.51
N LYS A 406 -0.41 -19.47 -36.34
CA LYS A 406 0.01 -19.12 -37.68
C LYS A 406 -0.37 -17.67 -38.01
N TYR A 407 0.28 -17.10 -39.02
CA TYR A 407 -0.07 -15.76 -39.50
C TYR A 407 -0.88 -15.88 -40.83
N ASN A 408 -1.95 -15.11 -40.91
CA ASN A 408 -2.72 -14.99 -42.15
C ASN A 408 -2.05 -14.00 -43.13
N ALA A 409 -2.66 -13.82 -44.34
CA ALA A 409 -2.15 -12.93 -45.39
C ALA A 409 -2.04 -11.46 -44.94
N GLN A 410 -2.74 -11.05 -43.90
CA GLN A 410 -2.74 -9.70 -43.30
C GLN A 410 -1.78 -9.58 -42.10
N ASN A 411 -0.90 -10.55 -41.88
CA ASN A 411 -0.01 -10.63 -40.72
C ASN A 411 -0.73 -10.64 -39.37
N GLN A 412 -1.98 -11.12 -39.33
CA GLN A 412 -2.72 -11.29 -38.11
C GLN A 412 -2.48 -12.72 -37.56
N LEU A 413 -2.32 -12.82 -36.24
CA LEU A 413 -2.11 -14.11 -35.61
C LEU A 413 -3.44 -14.88 -35.47
N GLU A 414 -3.43 -16.12 -35.93
CA GLU A 414 -4.52 -17.09 -35.81
C GLU A 414 -4.04 -18.33 -35.08
N ASP A 415 -4.96 -19.01 -34.41
CA ASP A 415 -4.67 -20.34 -33.87
C ASP A 415 -4.70 -21.44 -34.94
N ALA A 416 -4.50 -22.70 -34.53
CA ALA A 416 -4.48 -23.83 -35.44
C ALA A 416 -5.81 -24.00 -36.21
N GLN A 417 -6.93 -23.55 -35.63
CA GLN A 417 -8.28 -23.63 -36.19
C GLN A 417 -8.63 -22.43 -37.09
N GLY A 418 -7.77 -21.42 -37.17
CA GLY A 418 -7.99 -20.20 -37.95
C GLY A 418 -8.77 -19.11 -37.19
N ASN A 419 -8.91 -19.23 -35.87
CA ASN A 419 -9.50 -18.17 -35.07
C ASN A 419 -8.47 -17.07 -34.83
N ARG A 420 -8.85 -15.83 -35.13
CA ARG A 420 -7.99 -14.67 -34.89
C ARG A 420 -7.74 -14.46 -33.39
N VAL A 421 -6.48 -14.30 -33.01
CA VAL A 421 -6.13 -14.05 -31.62
C VAL A 421 -6.50 -12.62 -31.24
N ARG A 422 -7.56 -12.51 -30.45
CA ARG A 422 -8.13 -11.25 -29.95
C ARG A 422 -8.65 -11.43 -28.53
N PHE A 423 -8.33 -10.48 -27.63
CA PHE A 423 -8.83 -10.50 -26.24
C PHE A 423 -8.99 -9.08 -25.67
N ALA A 424 -9.83 -8.96 -24.64
CA ALA A 424 -10.00 -7.73 -23.88
C ALA A 424 -8.90 -7.59 -22.81
N LEU A 425 -8.32 -6.39 -22.70
CA LEU A 425 -7.41 -6.01 -21.62
C LEU A 425 -8.10 -4.94 -20.78
N LEU A 426 -8.40 -5.27 -19.53
CA LEU A 426 -9.07 -4.39 -18.59
C LEU A 426 -8.06 -3.71 -17.65
N THR A 427 -8.37 -2.49 -17.23
CA THR A 427 -7.71 -1.80 -16.10
C THR A 427 -8.70 -0.83 -15.47
N ASN A 428 -8.32 -0.22 -14.32
CA ASN A 428 -9.14 0.84 -13.73
C ASN A 428 -8.93 2.17 -14.46
N ALA A 429 -10.03 2.85 -14.78
CA ALA A 429 -10.02 4.20 -15.31
C ALA A 429 -9.49 5.22 -14.28
N GLY A 430 -8.91 6.31 -14.77
CA GLY A 430 -8.37 7.40 -13.95
C GLY A 430 -6.93 7.19 -13.47
N ASN A 431 -6.35 5.99 -13.65
CA ASN A 431 -4.93 5.75 -13.42
C ASN A 431 -4.15 5.96 -14.71
N LYS A 432 -3.69 7.19 -14.96
CA LYS A 432 -2.99 7.59 -16.20
C LYS A 432 -1.77 6.72 -16.51
N ILE A 433 -1.04 6.27 -15.49
CA ILE A 433 0.13 5.39 -15.67
C ILE A 433 -0.33 4.03 -16.21
N ARG A 434 -1.33 3.40 -15.62
CA ARG A 434 -1.87 2.11 -16.11
C ARG A 434 -2.51 2.25 -17.49
N GLU A 435 -3.20 3.37 -17.76
CA GLU A 435 -3.78 3.64 -19.07
C GLU A 435 -2.70 3.78 -20.16
N ALA A 436 -1.59 4.47 -19.87
CA ALA A 436 -0.45 4.57 -20.78
C ALA A 436 0.23 3.21 -21.00
N MET A 437 0.46 2.44 -19.93
CA MET A 437 1.00 1.08 -20.02
C MET A 437 0.11 0.16 -20.84
N GLY A 438 -1.21 0.16 -20.62
CA GLY A 438 -2.18 -0.65 -21.37
C GLY A 438 -2.23 -0.28 -22.85
N SER A 439 -2.16 1.00 -23.16
CA SER A 439 -2.08 1.50 -24.54
C SER A 439 -0.82 1.02 -25.25
N GLN A 440 0.33 1.04 -24.56
CA GLN A 440 1.59 0.52 -25.10
C GLN A 440 1.54 -1.00 -25.29
N ILE A 441 1.02 -1.77 -24.32
CA ILE A 441 0.83 -3.22 -24.45
C ILE A 441 0.01 -3.56 -25.69
N LYS A 442 -1.10 -2.83 -25.92
CA LYS A 442 -1.90 -2.97 -27.16
C LYS A 442 -1.06 -2.75 -28.42
N GLN A 443 -0.23 -1.72 -28.46
CA GLN A 443 0.65 -1.43 -29.59
C GLN A 443 1.72 -2.52 -29.78
N ASP A 444 2.37 -2.95 -28.69
CA ASP A 444 3.43 -3.95 -28.76
C ASP A 444 2.90 -5.30 -29.23
N LEU A 445 1.75 -5.74 -28.75
CA LEU A 445 1.12 -6.99 -29.15
C LEU A 445 0.58 -6.94 -30.59
N SER A 446 0.21 -5.75 -31.09
CA SER A 446 -0.17 -5.60 -32.50
C SER A 446 0.99 -5.89 -33.47
N LYS A 447 2.25 -5.64 -33.07
CA LYS A 447 3.45 -5.93 -33.88
C LYS A 447 3.67 -7.42 -34.10
N ILE A 448 3.09 -8.25 -33.24
CA ILE A 448 3.12 -9.72 -33.36
C ILE A 448 1.73 -10.28 -33.77
N GLY A 449 0.89 -9.46 -34.40
CA GLY A 449 -0.38 -9.87 -35.01
C GLY A 449 -1.54 -10.09 -34.04
N ILE A 450 -1.39 -9.79 -32.76
CA ILE A 450 -2.44 -9.96 -31.73
C ILE A 450 -3.28 -8.68 -31.63
N GLN A 451 -4.60 -8.81 -31.60
CA GLN A 451 -5.52 -7.71 -31.36
C GLN A 451 -5.89 -7.63 -29.89
N VAL A 452 -5.62 -6.46 -29.27
CA VAL A 452 -6.00 -6.18 -27.89
C VAL A 452 -7.09 -5.10 -27.86
N ASP A 453 -8.21 -5.41 -27.24
CA ASP A 453 -9.30 -4.48 -26.97
C ASP A 453 -9.10 -3.87 -25.58
N PHE A 454 -8.34 -2.79 -25.52
CA PHE A 454 -8.00 -2.14 -24.25
C PHE A 454 -9.17 -1.30 -23.72
N THR A 455 -9.64 -1.59 -22.50
CA THR A 455 -10.85 -0.99 -21.91
C THR A 455 -10.62 -0.61 -20.44
N PRO A 456 -10.34 0.67 -20.14
CA PRO A 456 -10.39 1.17 -18.77
C PRO A 456 -11.83 1.20 -18.24
N LEU A 457 -12.04 0.73 -16.99
CA LEU A 457 -13.35 0.64 -16.33
C LEU A 457 -13.36 1.43 -15.02
N ALA A 458 -14.51 1.91 -14.58
CA ALA A 458 -14.67 2.44 -13.23
C ALA A 458 -14.25 1.38 -12.18
N TRP A 459 -13.62 1.82 -11.09
CA TRP A 459 -12.98 0.93 -10.09
C TRP A 459 -13.90 -0.20 -9.61
N ASN A 460 -15.12 0.15 -9.20
CA ASN A 460 -16.07 -0.85 -8.69
C ASN A 460 -16.48 -1.88 -9.75
N THR A 461 -16.69 -1.45 -11.00
CA THR A 461 -17.00 -2.36 -12.12
C THR A 461 -15.81 -3.25 -12.45
N PHE A 462 -14.60 -2.71 -12.38
CA PHE A 462 -13.38 -3.46 -12.59
C PHE A 462 -13.19 -4.55 -11.52
N LEU A 463 -13.34 -4.21 -10.25
CA LEU A 463 -13.26 -5.17 -9.15
C LEU A 463 -14.36 -6.24 -9.21
N ASP A 464 -15.59 -5.85 -9.56
CA ASP A 464 -16.68 -6.80 -9.74
C ASP A 464 -16.35 -7.86 -10.79
N LYS A 465 -15.82 -7.43 -11.94
CA LYS A 465 -15.35 -8.36 -12.98
C LYS A 465 -14.22 -9.26 -12.52
N LEU A 466 -13.24 -8.74 -11.80
CA LEU A 466 -12.07 -9.50 -11.34
C LEU A 466 -12.40 -10.52 -10.25
N SER A 467 -13.26 -10.17 -9.28
CA SER A 467 -13.41 -10.95 -8.05
C SER A 467 -14.78 -11.61 -7.89
N ASN A 468 -15.86 -11.01 -8.46
CA ASN A 468 -17.22 -11.52 -8.29
C ASN A 468 -17.70 -12.31 -9.50
N THR A 469 -17.78 -11.64 -10.66
CA THR A 469 -18.30 -12.28 -11.87
C THR A 469 -17.28 -13.17 -12.56
N LEU A 470 -16.00 -12.85 -12.42
CA LEU A 470 -14.85 -13.47 -13.13
C LEU A 470 -14.97 -13.38 -14.66
N ASP A 471 -15.74 -12.40 -15.16
CA ASP A 471 -16.00 -12.15 -16.60
C ASP A 471 -14.93 -11.21 -17.16
N TRP A 472 -13.74 -11.74 -17.40
CA TRP A 472 -12.60 -11.00 -17.97
C TRP A 472 -11.60 -11.93 -18.68
N ASP A 473 -10.90 -11.42 -19.68
CA ASP A 473 -9.87 -12.13 -20.44
C ASP A 473 -8.47 -11.88 -19.85
N ALA A 474 -8.06 -10.62 -19.85
CA ALA A 474 -6.78 -10.15 -19.32
C ALA A 474 -6.96 -8.86 -18.52
N SER A 475 -6.09 -8.64 -17.55
CA SER A 475 -6.12 -7.48 -16.69
C SER A 475 -4.73 -6.88 -16.44
N LEU A 476 -4.64 -5.55 -16.43
CA LEU A 476 -3.47 -4.78 -16.03
C LEU A 476 -3.73 -4.19 -14.65
N LEU A 477 -2.96 -4.63 -13.67
CA LEU A 477 -3.15 -4.28 -12.26
C LEU A 477 -1.81 -4.20 -11.54
N GLY A 478 -1.84 -3.87 -10.27
CA GLY A 478 -0.70 -3.93 -9.35
C GLY A 478 -1.15 -4.25 -7.95
N LEU A 479 -0.28 -4.89 -7.19
CA LEU A 479 -0.45 -5.20 -5.79
C LEU A 479 0.61 -4.49 -4.95
N THR A 480 0.25 -4.09 -3.75
CA THR A 480 1.23 -3.65 -2.75
C THR A 480 2.03 -4.86 -2.27
N GLY A 481 3.29 -4.69 -1.98
CA GLY A 481 4.17 -5.75 -1.50
C GLY A 481 5.02 -5.31 -0.32
N GLY A 482 5.59 -6.29 0.37
CA GLY A 482 6.55 -6.14 1.46
C GLY A 482 7.93 -6.71 1.09
N LEU A 483 8.77 -6.87 2.10
CA LEU A 483 10.08 -7.52 1.95
C LEU A 483 10.01 -9.03 2.26
N GLU A 484 9.03 -9.46 3.05
CA GLU A 484 8.79 -10.85 3.40
C GLU A 484 7.93 -11.51 2.32
N PRO A 485 8.38 -12.56 1.64
CA PRO A 485 7.61 -13.19 0.57
C PRO A 485 6.25 -13.72 1.02
N ASN A 486 6.13 -14.14 2.28
CA ASN A 486 4.87 -14.65 2.84
C ASN A 486 3.76 -13.60 2.90
N ASP A 487 4.07 -12.29 2.81
CA ASP A 487 3.07 -11.23 2.68
C ASP A 487 2.21 -11.42 1.41
N GLY A 488 2.78 -12.10 0.40
CA GLY A 488 2.10 -12.48 -0.83
C GLY A 488 1.46 -13.88 -0.84
N ALA A 489 1.41 -14.58 0.29
CA ALA A 489 0.91 -15.96 0.33
C ALA A 489 -0.52 -16.12 -0.18
N ASN A 490 -1.39 -15.12 0.00
CA ASN A 490 -2.76 -15.12 -0.50
C ASN A 490 -2.86 -14.98 -2.04
N VAL A 491 -1.79 -14.57 -2.70
CA VAL A 491 -1.66 -14.55 -4.18
C VAL A 491 -1.33 -15.96 -4.68
N TRP A 492 -0.49 -16.69 -3.94
CA TRP A 492 0.05 -17.99 -4.37
C TRP A 492 -0.75 -19.19 -3.85
N SER A 493 -1.52 -19.00 -2.80
CA SER A 493 -2.45 -20.02 -2.33
C SER A 493 -3.66 -20.13 -3.26
N PRO A 494 -4.01 -21.31 -3.80
CA PRO A 494 -5.23 -21.52 -4.57
C PRO A 494 -6.51 -21.21 -3.80
N GLN A 495 -6.43 -21.07 -2.46
CA GLN A 495 -7.54 -20.67 -1.59
C GLN A 495 -7.54 -19.15 -1.31
N GLY A 496 -6.51 -18.42 -1.76
CA GLY A 496 -6.32 -17.02 -1.47
C GLY A 496 -7.24 -16.10 -2.28
N GLY A 497 -7.68 -15.01 -1.69
CA GLY A 497 -8.55 -14.04 -2.35
C GLY A 497 -7.86 -13.24 -3.46
N LEU A 498 -6.53 -13.26 -3.52
CA LEU A 498 -5.73 -12.59 -4.57
C LEU A 498 -5.10 -13.59 -5.57
N HIS A 499 -5.53 -14.85 -5.58
CA HIS A 499 -5.13 -15.85 -6.59
C HIS A 499 -5.82 -15.59 -7.94
N MET A 500 -5.58 -14.41 -8.49
CA MET A 500 -6.41 -13.78 -9.53
C MET A 500 -6.46 -14.57 -10.83
N PHE A 501 -5.33 -15.14 -11.26
CA PHE A 501 -5.24 -15.87 -12.53
C PHE A 501 -6.09 -17.16 -12.57
N ASN A 502 -6.40 -17.75 -11.40
CA ASN A 502 -7.24 -18.96 -11.28
C ASN A 502 -8.04 -18.94 -9.97
N GLN A 503 -8.85 -17.89 -9.81
CA GLN A 503 -9.53 -17.62 -8.54
C GLN A 503 -10.61 -18.64 -8.25
N LYS A 504 -10.59 -19.21 -7.02
CA LYS A 504 -11.65 -20.02 -6.45
C LYS A 504 -12.82 -19.15 -5.96
N PRO A 505 -14.06 -19.68 -5.94
CA PRO A 505 -15.17 -18.97 -5.30
C PRO A 505 -14.84 -18.59 -3.86
N GLN A 506 -15.07 -17.34 -3.51
CA GLN A 506 -14.94 -16.85 -2.15
C GLN A 506 -16.20 -17.22 -1.33
N PRO A 507 -16.16 -17.20 0.01
CA PRO A 507 -17.31 -17.47 0.85
C PRO A 507 -18.53 -16.64 0.44
N GLY A 508 -19.69 -17.28 0.26
CA GLY A 508 -20.91 -16.63 -0.21
C GLY A 508 -21.06 -16.46 -1.72
N GLN A 509 -20.05 -16.76 -2.51
CA GLN A 509 -20.14 -16.75 -3.98
C GLN A 509 -20.66 -18.09 -4.52
N LYS A 510 -21.26 -18.05 -5.73
CA LYS A 510 -21.69 -19.25 -6.43
C LYS A 510 -20.50 -20.17 -6.77
N PRO A 511 -20.67 -21.50 -6.66
CA PRO A 511 -19.62 -22.44 -6.99
C PRO A 511 -19.19 -22.34 -8.47
N ILE A 512 -17.96 -22.75 -8.74
CA ILE A 512 -17.40 -22.91 -10.09
C ILE A 512 -17.25 -24.39 -10.35
N GLU A 513 -17.97 -24.88 -11.33
CA GLU A 513 -17.90 -26.27 -11.79
C GLU A 513 -16.66 -26.50 -12.63
N GLY A 514 -15.92 -27.59 -12.38
CA GLY A 514 -14.70 -27.89 -13.14
C GLY A 514 -13.50 -26.96 -12.85
N TRP A 515 -13.52 -26.22 -11.72
CA TRP A 515 -12.34 -25.51 -11.26
C TRP A 515 -11.25 -26.51 -10.84
N GLU A 516 -10.05 -26.31 -11.32
CA GLU A 516 -8.91 -27.17 -11.04
C GLU A 516 -7.66 -26.35 -10.78
N VAL A 517 -6.74 -26.90 -9.99
CA VAL A 517 -5.42 -26.31 -9.70
C VAL A 517 -4.39 -27.01 -10.55
N ALA A 518 -3.62 -26.26 -11.32
CA ALA A 518 -2.53 -26.85 -12.10
C ALA A 518 -1.38 -27.34 -11.20
N PRO A 519 -0.61 -28.37 -11.62
CA PRO A 519 0.49 -28.91 -10.81
C PRO A 519 1.52 -27.84 -10.38
N TRP A 520 1.88 -26.90 -11.25
CA TRP A 520 2.80 -25.83 -10.95
C TRP A 520 2.23 -24.81 -9.92
N GLU A 521 0.92 -24.53 -9.94
CA GLU A 521 0.26 -23.71 -8.92
C GLU A 521 0.37 -24.37 -7.54
N ALA A 522 0.05 -25.67 -7.48
CA ALA A 522 0.17 -26.46 -6.25
C ALA A 522 1.62 -26.48 -5.75
N GLN A 523 2.60 -26.58 -6.64
CA GLN A 523 4.02 -26.58 -6.29
C GLN A 523 4.46 -25.21 -5.73
N ILE A 524 4.07 -24.09 -6.35
CA ILE A 524 4.39 -22.75 -5.83
C ILE A 524 3.73 -22.57 -4.45
N ASN A 525 2.47 -22.93 -4.29
CA ASN A 525 1.80 -22.88 -2.98
C ASN A 525 2.54 -23.71 -1.91
N GLN A 526 3.01 -24.91 -2.25
CA GLN A 526 3.77 -25.77 -1.34
C GLN A 526 5.10 -25.11 -0.93
N LEU A 527 5.79 -24.43 -1.86
CA LEU A 527 7.01 -23.69 -1.56
C LEU A 527 6.76 -22.51 -0.61
N TYR A 528 5.64 -21.81 -0.76
CA TYR A 528 5.25 -20.75 0.18
C TYR A 528 4.97 -21.29 1.58
N ILE A 529 4.31 -22.46 1.69
CA ILE A 529 4.10 -23.15 2.99
C ILE A 529 5.45 -23.56 3.59
N GLN A 530 6.32 -24.19 2.82
CA GLN A 530 7.66 -24.61 3.28
C GLN A 530 8.52 -23.42 3.71
N GLY A 531 8.54 -22.33 2.93
CA GLY A 531 9.28 -21.11 3.26
C GLY A 531 8.78 -20.45 4.55
N ALA A 532 7.49 -20.52 4.82
CA ALA A 532 6.91 -20.04 6.08
C ALA A 532 7.27 -20.92 7.29
N GLN A 533 7.51 -22.22 7.09
CA GLN A 533 7.85 -23.18 8.15
C GLN A 533 9.37 -23.28 8.43
N GLU A 534 10.22 -22.84 7.48
CA GLU A 534 11.66 -22.93 7.60
C GLU A 534 12.25 -21.73 8.36
N PHE A 535 13.18 -21.98 9.28
CA PHE A 535 13.87 -20.96 10.10
C PHE A 535 15.36 -20.77 9.70
N ASN A 536 15.92 -21.64 8.88
CA ASN A 536 17.25 -21.46 8.35
C ASN A 536 17.22 -20.50 7.16
N GLU A 537 17.77 -19.30 7.31
CA GLU A 537 17.75 -18.24 6.29
C GLU A 537 18.29 -18.69 4.91
N GLY A 538 19.33 -19.53 4.87
CA GLY A 538 19.86 -20.07 3.61
C GLY A 538 18.82 -20.91 2.88
N LYS A 539 18.17 -21.84 3.59
CA LYS A 539 17.10 -22.67 3.03
C LYS A 539 15.87 -21.88 2.64
N VAL A 540 15.47 -20.88 3.43
CA VAL A 540 14.36 -19.96 3.09
C VAL A 540 14.63 -19.28 1.75
N LYS A 541 15.85 -18.76 1.55
CA LYS A 541 16.27 -18.14 0.28
C LYS A 541 16.20 -19.11 -0.90
N GLU A 542 16.62 -20.36 -0.70
CA GLU A 542 16.56 -21.39 -1.74
C GLU A 542 15.10 -21.74 -2.10
N ILE A 543 14.23 -21.91 -1.10
CA ILE A 543 12.80 -22.22 -1.30
C ILE A 543 12.11 -21.10 -2.10
N TYR A 544 12.32 -19.84 -1.70
CA TYR A 544 11.73 -18.72 -2.42
C TYR A 544 12.41 -18.44 -3.77
N ALA A 545 13.68 -18.79 -3.95
CA ALA A 545 14.31 -18.75 -5.26
C ALA A 545 13.66 -19.74 -6.23
N GLU A 546 13.32 -20.95 -5.77
CA GLU A 546 12.61 -21.92 -6.60
C GLU A 546 11.18 -21.46 -6.94
N SER A 547 10.46 -20.84 -6.00
CA SER A 547 9.14 -20.28 -6.30
C SER A 547 9.21 -19.18 -7.38
N GLN A 548 10.26 -18.35 -7.37
CA GLN A 548 10.48 -17.32 -8.39
C GLN A 548 10.82 -17.94 -9.76
N ARG A 549 11.63 -19.01 -9.80
CA ARG A 549 11.92 -19.73 -11.07
C ARG A 549 10.64 -20.29 -11.69
N LEU A 550 9.82 -20.97 -10.88
CA LEU A 550 8.54 -21.51 -11.35
C LEU A 550 7.60 -20.41 -11.82
N THR A 551 7.52 -19.31 -11.09
CA THR A 551 6.72 -18.16 -11.48
C THR A 551 7.12 -17.60 -12.84
N GLN A 552 8.44 -17.48 -13.09
CA GLN A 552 8.96 -17.02 -14.39
C GLN A 552 8.89 -18.07 -15.48
N GLU A 553 8.87 -19.34 -15.16
CA GLU A 553 8.68 -20.40 -16.15
C GLU A 553 7.23 -20.45 -16.66
N TYR A 554 6.27 -20.40 -15.72
CA TYR A 554 4.85 -20.55 -16.04
C TYR A 554 4.11 -19.22 -16.29
N LEU A 555 4.67 -18.08 -15.87
CA LEU A 555 4.14 -16.72 -16.06
C LEU A 555 2.64 -16.59 -15.75
N PRO A 556 2.16 -16.93 -14.56
CA PRO A 556 0.79 -16.59 -14.17
C PRO A 556 0.57 -15.07 -14.14
N PHE A 557 1.63 -14.32 -13.82
CA PHE A 557 1.71 -12.87 -13.96
C PHE A 557 2.89 -12.52 -14.88
N ILE A 558 2.68 -11.59 -15.79
CA ILE A 558 3.73 -10.99 -16.62
C ILE A 558 4.08 -9.65 -15.99
N TYR A 559 5.14 -9.62 -15.21
CA TYR A 559 5.60 -8.41 -14.52
C TYR A 559 6.12 -7.37 -15.51
N LEU A 560 5.95 -6.09 -15.17
CA LEU A 560 6.21 -4.98 -16.09
C LEU A 560 7.31 -4.05 -15.56
N VAL A 561 6.95 -3.07 -14.74
CA VAL A 561 7.86 -2.02 -14.28
C VAL A 561 7.66 -1.74 -12.79
N ASN A 562 8.76 -1.64 -12.05
CA ASN A 562 8.81 -1.02 -10.73
C ASN A 562 9.17 0.45 -10.88
N SER A 563 8.28 1.35 -10.46
CA SER A 563 8.60 2.77 -10.33
C SER A 563 9.53 3.02 -9.15
N TYR A 564 10.38 4.04 -9.24
CA TYR A 564 11.12 4.50 -8.06
C TYR A 564 10.20 5.26 -7.10
N SER A 565 10.41 5.03 -5.80
CA SER A 565 9.76 5.79 -4.74
C SER A 565 10.55 7.08 -4.51
N LEU A 566 9.95 8.21 -4.83
CA LEU A 566 10.61 9.51 -4.76
C LEU A 566 9.81 10.46 -3.87
N VAL A 567 10.53 11.25 -3.05
CA VAL A 567 9.94 12.28 -2.21
C VAL A 567 10.79 13.55 -2.25
N ALA A 568 10.16 14.71 -2.42
CA ALA A 568 10.81 16.01 -2.18
C ALA A 568 10.58 16.42 -0.73
N LEU A 569 11.64 16.77 -0.02
CA LEU A 569 11.63 17.13 1.39
C LEU A 569 12.45 18.39 1.64
N ARG A 570 11.95 19.31 2.48
CA ARG A 570 12.65 20.53 2.88
C ARG A 570 13.98 20.23 3.57
N ASN A 571 15.02 21.04 3.28
CA ASN A 571 16.37 20.82 3.80
C ASN A 571 16.51 21.11 5.30
N ARG A 572 15.47 21.63 5.95
CA ARG A 572 15.44 21.88 7.41
C ARG A 572 15.34 20.61 8.27
N PHE A 573 15.23 19.42 7.65
CA PHE A 573 15.15 18.15 8.37
C PHE A 573 16.47 17.40 8.25
N GLU A 574 17.01 16.97 9.40
CA GLU A 574 18.18 16.11 9.51
C GLU A 574 17.80 14.70 10.01
N GLY A 575 18.59 13.69 9.67
CA GLY A 575 18.38 12.32 10.08
C GLY A 575 17.41 11.54 9.21
N ILE A 576 17.04 12.04 8.03
CA ILE A 576 16.17 11.36 7.08
C ILE A 576 16.84 10.09 6.53
N LYS A 577 16.18 8.95 6.72
CA LYS A 577 16.56 7.64 6.18
C LYS A 577 15.43 7.14 5.29
N PHE A 578 15.38 7.61 4.04
CA PHE A 578 14.28 7.26 3.13
C PHE A 578 14.43 5.86 2.54
N SER A 579 13.37 5.06 2.62
CA SER A 579 13.23 3.82 1.87
C SER A 579 11.87 3.75 1.17
N ALA A 580 11.77 2.98 0.09
CA ALA A 580 10.50 2.80 -0.63
C ALA A 580 9.44 2.09 0.22
N LEU A 581 9.84 1.23 1.17
CA LEU A 581 8.93 0.51 2.07
C LEU A 581 8.47 1.39 3.24
N GLY A 582 9.43 2.00 3.95
CA GLY A 582 9.14 2.74 5.18
C GLY A 582 8.71 4.19 4.95
N GLY A 583 8.91 4.72 3.74
CA GLY A 583 8.68 6.14 3.45
C GLY A 583 9.73 7.06 4.07
N PRO A 584 9.52 8.40 4.02
CA PRO A 584 10.52 9.37 4.46
C PRO A 584 10.57 9.56 6.00
N PHE A 585 9.58 9.08 6.73
CA PHE A 585 9.40 9.37 8.15
C PHE A 585 9.28 8.12 9.03
N TRP A 586 9.69 6.95 8.54
CA TRP A 586 9.65 5.72 9.33
C TRP A 586 10.51 5.80 10.61
N ASN A 587 11.60 6.57 10.54
CA ASN A 587 12.46 6.86 11.68
C ASN A 587 12.16 8.24 12.32
N ILE A 588 10.90 8.66 12.35
CA ILE A 588 10.47 10.00 12.79
C ILE A 588 11.01 10.38 14.19
N HIS A 589 11.24 9.39 15.04
CA HIS A 589 11.79 9.60 16.37
C HIS A 589 13.24 10.12 16.37
N GLU A 590 14.01 9.88 15.29
CA GLU A 590 15.39 10.34 15.12
C GLU A 590 15.51 11.68 14.37
N ILE A 591 14.45 12.10 13.67
CA ILE A 591 14.47 13.27 12.80
C ILE A 591 14.47 14.55 13.62
N LYS A 592 15.36 15.48 13.26
CA LYS A 592 15.52 16.81 13.88
C LYS A 592 15.16 17.91 12.90
N ILE A 593 14.68 19.02 13.42
CA ILE A 593 14.53 20.26 12.65
C ILE A 593 15.73 21.15 12.96
N THR A 594 16.42 21.60 11.91
CA THR A 594 17.48 22.59 11.96
C THR A 594 16.92 23.94 11.54
N ASN A 595 17.39 25.01 12.20
CA ASN A 595 16.98 26.40 11.93
C ASN A 595 17.55 26.92 10.61
#